data_f6e4b79c8e85a9ccd9f06f6aa2ddac16
#
_entry.id   f6e4b79c8e85a9ccd9f06f6aa2ddac16
#
_cell.length_a   1.000
_cell.length_b   1.000
_cell.length_c   1.000
_cell.angle_alpha   90.00
_cell.angle_beta   90.00
_cell.angle_gamma   90.00
#
_symmetry.space_group_name_H-M   'P 1'
#
loop_
_entity.id
_entity.type
_entity.pdbx_description
1 polymer ?
#
loop_
_entity_poly.entity_id
_entity_poly.type
_entity_poly.pdbx_seq_one_letter_code
_entity_poly.pdbx_strand_id
1 'polypeptide(L)'
;KDEKLLKIARDRYSIPEECCTTDLEAIIDNPGIDAVHLVTPPATHAPFSIKVLKAGKHCGCTIPMGMSIQELKDVIAARKASGKNYMFMETTIFQREYLYMEELYRTGKLGRLQYMSCAHYQDMEGWPEYWEGFPPLMHPTHAVAPCLQLAGNLPLRVYGRGSGKINDRYASKYGCPYAFESAFITLEDSDVTIEMERFLYGVARS
;
A
#
# COMPACT_ATOMS: atom_id res chain seq x y z
N LYS A 1 -6.66 8.27 18.81
CA LYS A 1 -6.15 9.53 19.41
C LYS A 1 -7.02 10.76 19.08
N ASP A 2 -7.92 10.67 18.13
CA ASP A 2 -8.82 11.77 17.75
C ASP A 2 -10.25 11.41 18.15
N GLU A 3 -10.66 11.90 19.30
CA GLU A 3 -12.00 11.65 19.86
C GLU A 3 -13.12 12.22 18.98
N LYS A 4 -12.85 13.32 18.26
CA LYS A 4 -13.81 13.93 17.36
C LYS A 4 -14.09 13.03 16.15
N LEU A 5 -13.05 12.49 15.54
CA LEU A 5 -13.18 11.54 14.43
C LEU A 5 -13.80 10.22 14.90
N LEU A 6 -13.43 9.74 16.09
CA LEU A 6 -14.03 8.56 16.69
C LEU A 6 -15.55 8.73 16.88
N LYS A 7 -15.97 9.89 17.40
CA LYS A 7 -17.39 10.21 17.55
C LYS A 7 -18.12 10.23 16.21
N ILE A 8 -17.54 10.86 15.18
CA ILE A 8 -18.11 10.90 13.84
C ILE A 8 -18.28 9.48 13.27
N ALA A 9 -17.26 8.63 13.41
CA ALA A 9 -17.32 7.25 12.95
C ALA A 9 -18.38 6.44 13.70
N ARG A 10 -18.42 6.57 15.02
CA ARG A 10 -19.42 5.92 15.88
C ARG A 10 -20.85 6.27 15.44
N ASP A 11 -21.11 7.56 15.29
CA ASP A 11 -22.45 8.07 14.96
C ASP A 11 -22.85 7.65 13.53
N ARG A 12 -21.90 7.69 12.60
CA ARG A 12 -22.13 7.30 11.19
C ARG A 12 -22.41 5.82 10.98
N TYR A 13 -21.74 4.97 11.74
CA TYR A 13 -21.82 3.52 11.58
C TYR A 13 -22.56 2.80 12.70
N SER A 14 -23.21 3.57 13.60
CA SER A 14 -23.97 3.05 14.74
C SER A 14 -23.14 2.09 15.60
N ILE A 15 -21.87 2.42 15.84
CA ILE A 15 -20.97 1.59 16.66
C ILE A 15 -21.30 1.82 18.13
N PRO A 16 -21.51 0.76 18.96
CA PRO A 16 -21.71 0.89 20.38
C PRO A 16 -20.55 1.63 21.07
N GLU A 17 -20.85 2.46 22.06
CA GLU A 17 -19.84 3.29 22.72
C GLU A 17 -18.75 2.46 23.39
N GLU A 18 -19.12 1.34 24.00
CA GLU A 18 -18.22 0.37 24.62
C GLU A 18 -17.26 -0.31 23.63
N CYS A 19 -17.57 -0.26 22.32
CA CYS A 19 -16.71 -0.75 21.26
C CYS A 19 -15.74 0.32 20.71
N CYS A 20 -15.78 1.54 21.29
CA CYS A 20 -14.99 2.68 20.83
C CYS A 20 -13.87 2.98 21.82
N THR A 21 -12.64 3.08 21.30
CA THR A 21 -11.48 3.49 22.10
C THR A 21 -10.49 4.29 21.26
N THR A 22 -9.76 5.20 21.89
CA THR A 22 -8.60 5.87 21.31
C THR A 22 -7.28 5.23 21.70
N ASP A 23 -7.35 4.14 22.46
CA ASP A 23 -6.20 3.37 22.93
C ASP A 23 -6.01 2.09 22.11
N LEU A 24 -4.91 2.03 21.38
CA LEU A 24 -4.55 0.87 20.57
C LEU A 24 -4.23 -0.35 21.45
N GLU A 25 -3.60 -0.15 22.61
CA GLU A 25 -3.23 -1.26 23.49
C GLU A 25 -4.49 -1.96 24.05
N ALA A 26 -5.54 -1.19 24.33
CA ALA A 26 -6.83 -1.77 24.74
C ALA A 26 -7.44 -2.68 23.66
N ILE A 27 -7.19 -2.40 22.36
CA ILE A 27 -7.60 -3.29 21.26
C ILE A 27 -6.69 -4.51 21.18
N ILE A 28 -5.39 -4.31 21.30
CA ILE A 28 -4.38 -5.37 21.17
C ILE A 28 -4.50 -6.37 22.32
N ASP A 29 -4.71 -5.89 23.53
CA ASP A 29 -4.78 -6.74 24.73
C ASP A 29 -6.14 -7.41 24.92
N ASN A 30 -7.16 -7.03 24.16
CA ASN A 30 -8.50 -7.62 24.29
C ASN A 30 -8.54 -9.05 23.74
N PRO A 31 -8.75 -10.07 24.57
CA PRO A 31 -8.79 -11.47 24.14
C PRO A 31 -9.98 -11.80 23.22
N GLY A 32 -11.03 -10.97 23.22
CA GLY A 32 -12.19 -11.15 22.35
C GLY A 32 -11.99 -10.64 20.92
N ILE A 33 -10.81 -10.08 20.58
CA ILE A 33 -10.49 -9.59 19.24
C ILE A 33 -9.48 -10.54 18.58
N ASP A 34 -9.88 -11.17 17.48
CA ASP A 34 -9.03 -12.11 16.72
C ASP A 34 -8.21 -11.44 15.63
N ALA A 35 -8.69 -10.31 15.09
CA ALA A 35 -8.09 -9.61 13.95
C ALA A 35 -8.18 -8.09 14.11
N VAL A 36 -7.14 -7.40 13.66
CA VAL A 36 -7.09 -5.93 13.63
C VAL A 36 -6.84 -5.45 12.20
N HIS A 37 -7.65 -4.49 11.75
CA HIS A 37 -7.45 -3.79 10.49
C HIS A 37 -6.86 -2.41 10.75
N LEU A 38 -5.67 -2.16 10.22
CA LEU A 38 -4.95 -0.89 10.36
C LEU A 38 -5.20 0.01 9.14
N VAL A 39 -5.80 1.18 9.41
CA VAL A 39 -6.00 2.28 8.47
C VAL A 39 -5.46 3.53 9.15
N THR A 40 -4.15 3.68 9.13
CA THR A 40 -3.42 4.68 9.92
C THR A 40 -2.40 5.40 9.02
N PRO A 41 -1.69 6.45 9.48
CA PRO A 41 -0.62 7.04 8.69
C PRO A 41 0.49 6.03 8.34
N PRO A 42 1.08 6.09 7.12
CA PRO A 42 2.06 5.11 6.63
C PRO A 42 3.22 4.80 7.59
N ALA A 43 3.74 5.80 8.28
CA ALA A 43 4.83 5.62 9.25
C ALA A 43 4.46 4.73 10.46
N THR A 44 3.17 4.47 10.68
CA THR A 44 2.70 3.63 11.79
C THR A 44 2.34 2.21 11.36
N HIS A 45 2.30 1.93 10.06
CA HIS A 45 1.86 0.63 9.53
C HIS A 45 2.72 -0.52 10.03
N ALA A 46 4.04 -0.45 9.84
CA ALA A 46 4.93 -1.51 10.26
C ALA A 46 4.96 -1.69 11.80
N PRO A 47 5.21 -0.64 12.62
CA PRO A 47 5.23 -0.82 14.06
C PRO A 47 3.91 -1.35 14.63
N PHE A 48 2.75 -0.91 14.14
CA PHE A 48 1.47 -1.40 14.62
C PHE A 48 1.18 -2.82 14.13
N SER A 49 1.50 -3.15 12.89
CA SER A 49 1.39 -4.52 12.37
C SER A 49 2.19 -5.52 13.21
N ILE A 50 3.42 -5.15 13.57
CA ILE A 50 4.30 -5.98 14.40
C ILE A 50 3.68 -6.18 15.80
N LYS A 51 3.13 -5.11 16.40
CA LYS A 51 2.45 -5.22 17.71
C LYS A 51 1.25 -6.17 17.66
N VAL A 52 0.37 -5.98 16.66
CA VAL A 52 -0.82 -6.82 16.46
C VAL A 52 -0.44 -8.29 16.28
N LEU A 53 0.53 -8.58 15.44
CA LEU A 53 1.01 -9.93 15.18
C LEU A 53 1.62 -10.58 16.44
N LYS A 54 2.45 -9.82 17.18
CA LYS A 54 3.06 -10.30 18.44
C LYS A 54 2.04 -10.57 19.53
N ALA A 55 0.90 -9.85 19.52
CA ALA A 55 -0.23 -10.13 20.42
C ALA A 55 -1.07 -11.35 19.99
N GLY A 56 -0.64 -12.09 18.97
CA GLY A 56 -1.31 -13.30 18.52
C GLY A 56 -2.60 -13.04 17.74
N LYS A 57 -2.74 -11.87 17.12
CA LYS A 57 -3.92 -11.51 16.32
C LYS A 57 -3.59 -11.47 14.83
N HIS A 58 -4.59 -11.74 14.00
CA HIS A 58 -4.48 -11.50 12.56
C HIS A 58 -4.42 -9.99 12.26
N CYS A 59 -3.68 -9.61 11.23
CA CYS A 59 -3.49 -8.21 10.88
C CYS A 59 -3.81 -7.98 9.40
N GLY A 60 -4.73 -7.06 9.12
CA GLY A 60 -4.89 -6.42 7.82
C GLY A 60 -4.31 -5.01 7.90
N CYS A 61 -3.49 -4.62 6.93
CA CYS A 61 -2.91 -3.27 6.91
C CYS A 61 -3.02 -2.65 5.52
N THR A 62 -3.46 -1.39 5.48
CA THR A 62 -3.43 -0.62 4.24
C THR A 62 -2.00 -0.38 3.77
N ILE A 63 -1.88 0.00 2.51
CA ILE A 63 -0.59 0.27 1.86
C ILE A 63 -0.04 1.67 2.22
N PRO A 64 1.30 1.82 2.21
CA PRO A 64 2.35 0.81 2.07
C PRO A 64 2.53 -0.02 3.36
N MET A 65 3.14 -1.20 3.26
CA MET A 65 3.41 -2.06 4.43
C MET A 65 4.33 -1.39 5.47
N GLY A 66 5.24 -0.55 5.03
CA GLY A 66 6.20 0.19 5.85
C GLY A 66 6.97 1.19 5.01
N MET A 67 7.84 1.96 5.66
CA MET A 67 8.58 3.08 5.07
C MET A 67 10.05 2.73 4.77
N SER A 68 10.51 1.54 5.14
CA SER A 68 11.87 1.09 4.91
C SER A 68 11.92 -0.42 4.66
N ILE A 69 12.96 -0.88 3.97
CA ILE A 69 13.19 -2.32 3.73
C ILE A 69 13.30 -3.08 5.05
N GLN A 70 13.90 -2.47 6.08
CA GLN A 70 14.01 -3.12 7.40
C GLN A 70 12.64 -3.33 8.02
N GLU A 71 11.76 -2.33 7.99
CA GLU A 71 10.38 -2.46 8.47
C GLU A 71 9.61 -3.58 7.75
N LEU A 72 9.76 -3.70 6.43
CA LEU A 72 9.13 -4.79 5.67
C LEU A 72 9.62 -6.16 6.13
N LYS A 73 10.93 -6.31 6.35
CA LYS A 73 11.53 -7.55 6.88
C LYS A 73 11.02 -7.87 8.28
N ASP A 74 10.87 -6.86 9.14
CA ASP A 74 10.42 -7.02 10.52
C ASP A 74 8.94 -7.44 10.58
N VAL A 75 8.07 -6.89 9.72
CA VAL A 75 6.67 -7.32 9.59
C VAL A 75 6.60 -8.78 9.13
N ILE A 76 7.38 -9.15 8.12
CA ILE A 76 7.43 -10.55 7.62
C ILE A 76 7.94 -11.50 8.72
N ALA A 77 8.96 -11.09 9.46
CA ALA A 77 9.48 -11.89 10.59
C ALA A 77 8.43 -12.06 11.70
N ALA A 78 7.74 -10.98 12.08
CA ALA A 78 6.67 -11.03 13.07
C ALA A 78 5.50 -11.91 12.61
N ARG A 79 5.12 -11.84 11.34
CA ARG A 79 4.10 -12.73 10.75
C ARG A 79 4.51 -14.19 10.84
N LYS A 80 5.74 -14.52 10.48
CA LYS A 80 6.26 -15.89 10.55
C LYS A 80 6.29 -16.41 12.00
N ALA A 81 6.75 -15.58 12.93
CA ALA A 81 6.87 -15.95 14.34
C ALA A 81 5.51 -16.13 15.02
N SER A 82 4.53 -15.31 14.70
CA SER A 82 3.19 -15.38 15.30
C SER A 82 2.32 -16.51 14.77
N GLY A 83 2.60 -17.04 13.57
CA GLY A 83 1.74 -17.98 12.86
C GLY A 83 0.39 -17.39 12.42
N LYS A 84 0.17 -16.09 12.59
CA LYS A 84 -1.06 -15.39 12.21
C LYS A 84 -1.03 -14.94 10.77
N ASN A 85 -2.20 -14.67 10.20
CA ASN A 85 -2.30 -14.11 8.87
C ASN A 85 -1.99 -12.62 8.89
N TYR A 86 -1.27 -12.17 7.86
CA TYR A 86 -1.09 -10.76 7.54
C TYR A 86 -1.62 -10.53 6.12
N MET A 87 -2.52 -9.57 5.98
CA MET A 87 -3.05 -9.15 4.69
C MET A 87 -2.53 -7.77 4.36
N PHE A 88 -1.71 -7.69 3.32
CA PHE A 88 -1.34 -6.44 2.68
C PHE A 88 -2.49 -6.02 1.78
N MET A 89 -3.21 -4.96 2.15
CA MET A 89 -4.51 -4.64 1.56
C MET A 89 -4.35 -3.77 0.31
N GLU A 90 -3.73 -4.35 -0.72
CA GLU A 90 -3.69 -3.75 -2.05
C GLU A 90 -5.02 -3.97 -2.76
N THR A 91 -5.71 -2.89 -3.11
CA THR A 91 -7.08 -2.96 -3.62
C THR A 91 -7.19 -3.14 -5.13
N THR A 92 -6.18 -2.74 -5.90
CA THR A 92 -6.27 -2.74 -7.37
C THR A 92 -6.36 -4.12 -7.98
N ILE A 93 -5.78 -5.14 -7.32
CA ILE A 93 -5.88 -6.55 -7.76
C ILE A 93 -7.27 -7.17 -7.53
N PHE A 94 -8.18 -6.47 -6.89
CA PHE A 94 -9.57 -6.89 -6.67
C PHE A 94 -10.57 -6.05 -7.46
N GLN A 95 -10.11 -5.10 -8.26
CA GLN A 95 -10.98 -4.34 -9.14
C GLN A 95 -11.49 -5.22 -10.28
N ARG A 96 -12.74 -5.02 -10.67
CA ARG A 96 -13.40 -5.85 -11.70
C ARG A 96 -12.68 -5.80 -13.04
N GLU A 97 -12.09 -4.66 -13.39
CA GLU A 97 -11.32 -4.47 -14.62
C GLU A 97 -10.08 -5.36 -14.62
N TYR A 98 -9.37 -5.42 -13.50
CA TYR A 98 -8.23 -6.30 -13.33
C TYR A 98 -8.64 -7.77 -13.37
N LEU A 99 -9.67 -8.17 -12.62
CA LEU A 99 -10.15 -9.55 -12.57
C LEU A 99 -10.62 -10.03 -13.94
N TYR A 100 -11.24 -9.17 -14.74
CA TYR A 100 -11.62 -9.48 -16.12
C TYR A 100 -10.39 -9.67 -17.02
N MET A 101 -9.40 -8.78 -16.93
CA MET A 101 -8.14 -8.90 -17.68
C MET A 101 -7.40 -10.18 -17.30
N GLU A 102 -7.31 -10.48 -16.00
CA GLU A 102 -6.70 -11.72 -15.49
C GLU A 102 -7.39 -12.97 -16.06
N GLU A 103 -8.72 -12.98 -16.10
CA GLU A 103 -9.47 -14.10 -16.71
C GLU A 103 -9.17 -14.24 -18.18
N LEU A 104 -9.15 -13.15 -18.94
CA LEU A 104 -8.82 -13.17 -20.37
C LEU A 104 -7.39 -13.72 -20.61
N TYR A 105 -6.45 -13.31 -19.77
CA TYR A 105 -5.08 -13.83 -19.86
C TYR A 105 -5.01 -15.31 -19.50
N ARG A 106 -5.58 -15.70 -18.36
CA ARG A 106 -5.59 -17.10 -17.88
C ARG A 106 -6.28 -18.06 -18.86
N THR A 107 -7.28 -17.60 -19.59
CA THR A 107 -7.99 -18.38 -20.62
C THR A 107 -7.33 -18.34 -22.00
N GLY A 108 -6.13 -17.71 -22.11
CA GLY A 108 -5.35 -17.64 -23.35
C GLY A 108 -5.88 -16.64 -24.39
N LYS A 109 -6.93 -15.88 -24.10
CA LYS A 109 -7.53 -14.92 -25.05
C LYS A 109 -6.62 -13.74 -25.38
N LEU A 110 -5.69 -13.40 -24.49
CA LEU A 110 -4.71 -12.31 -24.69
C LEU A 110 -3.37 -12.83 -25.28
N GLY A 111 -3.23 -14.14 -25.42
CA GLY A 111 -1.98 -14.73 -25.94
C GLY A 111 -0.84 -14.64 -24.93
N ARG A 112 0.40 -14.57 -25.44
CA ARG A 112 1.61 -14.52 -24.61
C ARG A 112 1.90 -13.10 -24.17
N LEU A 113 2.20 -12.94 -22.88
CA LEU A 113 2.63 -11.68 -22.32
C LEU A 113 4.00 -11.27 -22.90
N GLN A 114 4.11 -10.06 -23.41
CA GLN A 114 5.30 -9.51 -24.05
C GLN A 114 5.89 -8.34 -23.25
N TYR A 115 5.01 -7.48 -22.75
CA TYR A 115 5.35 -6.24 -22.09
C TYR A 115 4.16 -5.75 -21.28
N MET A 116 4.39 -5.09 -20.16
CA MET A 116 3.35 -4.46 -19.37
C MET A 116 3.70 -3.00 -19.10
N SER A 117 2.72 -2.13 -19.24
CA SER A 117 2.80 -0.73 -18.81
C SER A 117 1.71 -0.46 -17.80
N CYS A 118 2.08 0.18 -16.70
CA CYS A 118 1.15 0.55 -15.64
C CYS A 118 1.44 1.96 -15.12
N ALA A 119 0.36 2.65 -14.78
CA ALA A 119 0.45 4.00 -14.25
C ALA A 119 -0.59 4.21 -13.15
N HIS A 120 -0.21 4.98 -12.14
CA HIS A 120 -1.17 5.49 -11.18
C HIS A 120 -0.86 6.96 -10.88
N TYR A 121 -1.75 7.82 -11.32
CA TYR A 121 -1.66 9.27 -11.17
C TYR A 121 -2.69 9.73 -10.16
N GLN A 122 -2.26 10.53 -9.21
CA GLN A 122 -3.10 11.13 -8.19
C GLN A 122 -2.73 12.59 -8.01
N ASP A 123 -3.71 13.36 -7.56
CA ASP A 123 -3.47 14.67 -6.97
C ASP A 123 -3.71 14.56 -5.47
N MET A 124 -2.64 14.64 -4.70
CA MET A 124 -2.68 14.62 -3.24
C MET A 124 -2.74 16.03 -2.63
N GLU A 125 -3.02 17.05 -3.43
CA GLU A 125 -3.24 18.39 -2.90
C GLU A 125 -4.44 18.37 -1.92
N GLY A 126 -4.23 18.91 -0.72
CA GLY A 126 -5.25 18.93 0.32
C GLY A 126 -5.43 17.60 1.09
N TRP A 127 -4.62 16.60 0.81
CA TRP A 127 -4.58 15.39 1.61
C TRP A 127 -3.94 15.65 2.98
N PRO A 128 -4.11 14.74 3.97
CA PRO A 128 -3.48 14.88 5.28
C PRO A 128 -1.98 15.14 5.19
N GLU A 129 -1.46 15.96 6.09
CA GLU A 129 -0.06 16.42 6.12
C GLU A 129 1.00 15.32 5.99
N TYR A 130 0.71 14.11 6.46
CA TYR A 130 1.65 12.98 6.36
C TYR A 130 1.82 12.44 4.92
N TRP A 131 0.98 12.88 3.98
CA TRP A 131 1.15 12.60 2.55
C TRP A 131 1.91 13.70 1.81
N GLU A 132 2.10 14.86 2.41
CA GLU A 132 2.79 15.97 1.76
C GLU A 132 4.25 15.62 1.45
N GLY A 133 4.64 15.77 0.18
CA GLY A 133 5.98 15.46 -0.29
C GLY A 133 6.31 13.97 -0.29
N PHE A 134 5.30 13.09 -0.22
CA PHE A 134 5.52 11.64 -0.26
C PHE A 134 6.15 11.23 -1.59
N PRO A 135 7.26 10.44 -1.57
CA PRO A 135 7.91 10.01 -2.81
C PRO A 135 6.98 9.10 -3.64
N PRO A 136 6.82 9.37 -4.95
CA PRO A 136 5.92 8.57 -5.77
C PRO A 136 6.20 7.07 -5.74
N LEU A 137 7.46 6.65 -5.83
CA LEU A 137 7.84 5.23 -5.80
C LEU A 137 7.85 4.60 -4.39
N MET A 138 7.59 5.34 -3.32
CA MET A 138 7.30 4.76 -2.01
C MET A 138 5.84 4.27 -1.88
N HIS A 139 5.00 4.61 -2.86
CA HIS A 139 3.61 4.18 -2.92
C HIS A 139 3.26 3.62 -4.31
N PRO A 140 3.98 2.59 -4.80
CA PRO A 140 3.89 2.12 -6.18
C PRO A 140 2.81 1.06 -6.38
N THR A 141 2.29 0.46 -5.30
CA THR A 141 1.58 -0.81 -5.33
C THR A 141 0.31 -0.78 -6.18
N HIS A 142 -0.44 0.34 -6.15
CA HIS A 142 -1.62 0.49 -7.00
C HIS A 142 -1.31 0.41 -8.51
N ALA A 143 -0.10 0.79 -8.91
CA ALA A 143 0.33 0.64 -10.30
C ALA A 143 0.88 -0.77 -10.56
N VAL A 144 1.85 -1.21 -9.77
CA VAL A 144 2.67 -2.39 -10.10
C VAL A 144 2.05 -3.72 -9.66
N ALA A 145 1.20 -3.74 -8.62
CA ALA A 145 0.67 -5.00 -8.09
C ALA A 145 -0.15 -5.78 -9.13
N PRO A 146 -1.03 -5.17 -9.94
CA PRO A 146 -1.72 -5.89 -11.02
C PRO A 146 -0.78 -6.54 -12.01
N CYS A 147 0.31 -5.86 -12.38
CA CYS A 147 1.29 -6.41 -13.33
C CYS A 147 2.06 -7.58 -12.73
N LEU A 148 2.52 -7.47 -11.49
CA LEU A 148 3.23 -8.57 -10.81
C LEU A 148 2.32 -9.78 -10.58
N GLN A 149 1.07 -9.54 -10.19
CA GLN A 149 0.08 -10.59 -10.02
C GLN A 149 -0.20 -11.33 -11.34
N LEU A 150 -0.39 -10.58 -12.43
CA LEU A 150 -0.64 -11.15 -13.76
C LEU A 150 0.57 -11.92 -14.29
N ALA A 151 1.80 -11.40 -14.08
CA ALA A 151 3.03 -12.07 -14.47
C ALA A 151 3.27 -13.35 -13.66
N GLY A 152 2.76 -13.43 -12.43
CA GLY A 152 3.01 -14.55 -11.52
C GLY A 152 4.48 -14.71 -11.15
N ASN A 153 5.26 -13.62 -11.20
CA ASN A 153 6.71 -13.67 -11.05
C ASN A 153 7.22 -12.50 -10.17
N LEU A 154 8.42 -12.65 -9.64
CA LEU A 154 9.04 -11.68 -8.73
C LEU A 154 9.91 -10.67 -9.49
N PRO A 155 10.01 -9.42 -9.00
CA PRO A 155 10.96 -8.44 -9.53
C PRO A 155 12.40 -8.89 -9.30
N LEU A 156 13.22 -8.89 -10.37
CA LEU A 156 14.66 -9.14 -10.29
C LEU A 156 15.45 -7.85 -10.12
N ARG A 157 15.13 -6.83 -10.94
CA ARG A 157 15.80 -5.52 -10.91
C ARG A 157 14.80 -4.41 -11.16
N VAL A 158 15.06 -3.26 -10.54
CA VAL A 158 14.28 -2.03 -10.71
C VAL A 158 15.22 -0.90 -11.10
N TYR A 159 14.91 -0.23 -12.19
CA TYR A 159 15.61 0.96 -12.67
C TYR A 159 14.67 2.15 -12.55
N GLY A 160 14.78 2.88 -11.44
CA GLY A 160 13.93 4.03 -11.16
C GLY A 160 14.56 5.37 -11.54
N ARG A 161 13.73 6.32 -11.95
CA ARG A 161 14.14 7.70 -12.24
C ARG A 161 13.04 8.67 -11.82
N GLY A 162 13.46 9.73 -11.10
CA GLY A 162 12.62 10.88 -10.83
C GLY A 162 12.70 11.93 -11.94
N SER A 163 11.62 12.68 -12.13
CA SER A 163 11.51 13.77 -13.10
C SER A 163 10.58 14.87 -12.59
N GLY A 164 10.84 16.11 -13.01
CA GLY A 164 10.10 17.27 -12.55
C GLY A 164 10.36 17.60 -11.09
N LYS A 165 10.46 18.86 -10.76
CA LYS A 165 10.64 19.30 -9.37
C LYS A 165 9.27 19.46 -8.71
N ILE A 166 9.10 18.87 -7.54
CA ILE A 166 7.92 19.11 -6.71
C ILE A 166 7.87 20.58 -6.29
N ASN A 167 6.68 21.12 -6.15
CA ASN A 167 6.49 22.48 -5.66
C ASN A 167 7.11 22.64 -4.27
N ASP A 168 7.83 23.74 -4.04
CA ASP A 168 8.57 23.99 -2.79
C ASP A 168 7.67 23.98 -1.54
N ARG A 169 6.36 24.26 -1.67
CA ARG A 169 5.37 24.13 -0.57
C ARG A 169 5.21 22.68 -0.08
N TYR A 170 5.49 21.70 -0.93
CA TYR A 170 5.49 20.27 -0.59
C TYR A 170 6.90 19.74 -0.35
N ALA A 171 7.91 20.65 -0.25
CA ALA A 171 9.31 20.30 -0.11
C ALA A 171 9.50 19.25 1.00
N SER A 172 9.91 18.15 0.54
CA SER A 172 9.71 16.85 1.10
C SER A 172 10.42 16.65 2.42
N LYS A 173 9.70 16.43 3.48
CA LYS A 173 10.20 15.79 4.70
C LYS A 173 10.73 14.35 4.46
N TYR A 174 10.51 13.80 3.28
CA TYR A 174 11.00 12.49 2.86
C TYR A 174 12.24 12.56 1.96
N GLY A 175 12.75 13.77 1.67
CA GLY A 175 13.97 13.95 0.89
C GLY A 175 13.84 13.72 -0.62
N CYS A 176 12.64 13.48 -1.15
CA CYS A 176 12.41 13.30 -2.58
C CYS A 176 12.08 14.64 -3.25
N PRO A 177 12.87 15.10 -4.23
CA PRO A 177 12.59 16.35 -4.92
C PRO A 177 11.63 16.22 -6.12
N TYR A 178 11.18 15.00 -6.44
CA TYR A 178 10.49 14.72 -7.68
C TYR A 178 8.98 14.67 -7.50
N ALA A 179 8.25 15.28 -8.45
CA ALA A 179 6.80 15.17 -8.54
C ALA A 179 6.35 13.87 -9.23
N PHE A 180 7.17 13.41 -10.17
CA PHE A 180 6.95 12.21 -10.97
C PHE A 180 8.13 11.26 -10.83
N GLU A 181 7.84 9.98 -10.73
CA GLU A 181 8.84 8.93 -10.78
C GLU A 181 8.37 7.79 -11.68
N SER A 182 9.30 7.23 -12.43
CA SER A 182 9.06 6.04 -13.26
C SER A 182 10.09 4.97 -12.99
N ALA A 183 9.74 3.72 -13.32
CA ALA A 183 10.64 2.60 -13.19
C ALA A 183 10.43 1.58 -14.30
N PHE A 184 11.53 0.95 -14.74
CA PHE A 184 11.53 -0.30 -15.49
C PHE A 184 11.88 -1.44 -14.55
N ILE A 185 11.08 -2.49 -14.59
CA ILE A 185 11.20 -3.65 -13.71
C ILE A 185 11.40 -4.88 -14.58
N THR A 186 12.53 -5.58 -14.40
CA THR A 186 12.74 -6.90 -14.96
C THR A 186 12.32 -7.95 -13.94
N LEU A 187 11.84 -9.09 -14.42
CA LEU A 187 11.32 -10.18 -13.60
C LEU A 187 12.32 -11.33 -13.52
N GLU A 188 12.23 -12.14 -12.47
CA GLU A 188 12.95 -13.41 -12.37
C GLU A 188 12.41 -14.37 -13.43
N ASP A 189 13.28 -15.15 -14.06
CA ASP A 189 12.94 -16.20 -15.03
C ASP A 189 11.95 -15.77 -16.12
N SER A 190 11.99 -14.50 -16.55
CA SER A 190 11.11 -13.94 -17.57
C SER A 190 11.82 -12.90 -18.43
N ASP A 191 11.45 -12.86 -19.71
CA ASP A 191 11.87 -11.84 -20.68
C ASP A 191 10.92 -10.63 -20.71
N VAL A 192 9.87 -10.64 -19.91
CA VAL A 192 8.89 -9.57 -19.81
C VAL A 192 9.43 -8.43 -18.95
N THR A 193 9.23 -7.20 -19.43
CA THR A 193 9.53 -5.97 -18.68
C THR A 193 8.25 -5.26 -18.32
N ILE A 194 8.21 -4.70 -17.10
CA ILE A 194 7.15 -3.82 -16.64
C ILE A 194 7.69 -2.39 -16.66
N GLU A 195 6.98 -1.48 -17.32
CA GLU A 195 7.14 -0.04 -17.18
C GLU A 195 6.11 0.48 -16.18
N MET A 196 6.56 1.27 -15.22
CA MET A 196 5.69 1.81 -14.18
C MET A 196 5.88 3.32 -14.04
N GLU A 197 4.77 4.03 -13.93
CA GLU A 197 4.74 5.47 -13.70
C GLU A 197 3.92 5.82 -12.45
N ARG A 198 4.44 6.76 -11.67
CA ARG A 198 3.76 7.30 -10.48
C ARG A 198 3.84 8.82 -10.44
N PHE A 199 2.69 9.44 -10.28
CA PHE A 199 2.57 10.89 -10.11
C PHE A 199 1.60 11.18 -8.96
N LEU A 200 2.07 11.89 -7.92
CA LEU A 200 1.27 12.16 -6.73
C LEU A 200 0.76 13.61 -6.64
N TYR A 201 1.23 14.49 -7.50
CA TYR A 201 0.90 15.91 -7.51
C TYR A 201 0.56 16.40 -8.92
N GLY A 202 -0.01 15.55 -9.72
CA GLY A 202 -0.40 15.85 -11.08
C GLY A 202 -1.88 16.12 -11.19
N VAL A 203 -2.25 16.85 -12.24
CA VAL A 203 -3.65 16.99 -12.66
C VAL A 203 -4.11 15.68 -13.28
N ALA A 204 -3.99 14.59 -12.54
CA ALA A 204 -4.44 13.31 -13.02
C ALA A 204 -5.86 13.09 -12.49
N ARG A 205 -6.71 12.67 -13.38
CA ARG A 205 -8.05 12.22 -13.04
C ARG A 205 -7.96 10.71 -12.84
N SER A 206 -8.20 10.29 -11.63
CA SER A 206 -8.46 8.90 -11.31
C SER A 206 -9.77 8.45 -11.95
#